data_e13143c6ce7eeef6fde90fc245152074
#
_entry.id   e13143c6ce7eeef6fde90fc245152074
#
_cell.length_a   1.000
_cell.length_b   1.000
_cell.length_c   1.000
_cell.angle_alpha   90.00
_cell.angle_beta   90.00
_cell.angle_gamma   90.00
#
_symmetry.space_group_name_H-M   'P 1'
#
loop_
_entity.id
_entity.type
_entity.pdbx_description
1 polymer ?
#
loop_
_entity_poly.entity_id
_entity_poly.type
_entity_poly.pdbx_seq_one_letter_code
_entity_poly.pdbx_strand_id
1 'polypeptide(L)'
;MLTSRKAAQAAVTAVALVGSLAVSAPPAAAATTAPSCIGRMVTETTNGFDVLLSNNCSGTRSVRVVVSLASDSRCYTLARGASDLYIYRGVLGNYDRTVNC
;
A
#
# COMPACT_ATOMS: atom_id res chain seq x y z
N MET A 1 26.66 46.44 9.66
CA MET A 1 26.32 45.72 9.63
C MET A 1 26.09 44.82 9.33
N LEU A 2 26.14 44.85 9.29
CA LEU A 2 25.84 43.95 9.08
C LEU A 2 25.68 42.86 8.80
N THR A 3 25.73 43.12 8.66
CA THR A 3 25.57 42.08 8.38
C THR A 3 25.21 40.93 8.36
N SER A 4 25.10 41.41 8.52
CA SER A 4 24.76 40.36 8.51
C SER A 4 24.22 39.56 8.35
N ARG A 5 24.03 40.20 8.35
CA ARG A 5 23.37 39.44 8.29
C ARG A 5 23.00 38.66 7.75
N LYS A 6 23.08 39.00 7.64
CA LYS A 6 22.56 38.26 7.15
C LYS A 6 22.30 37.10 6.90
N ALA A 7 22.45 37.51 6.99
CA ALA A 7 22.02 36.43 6.68
C ALA A 7 21.57 35.51 6.65
N ALA A 8 21.42 36.03 6.76
CA ALA A 8 20.76 35.09 6.68
C ALA A 8 20.26 34.44 6.37
N GLN A 9 20.14 34.72 6.26
CA GLN A 9 19.50 34.03 5.91
C GLN A 9 19.20 33.09 5.53
N ALA A 10 19.45 33.58 5.50
CA ALA A 10 18.95 32.68 5.00
C ALA A 10 18.71 31.67 4.89
N ALA A 11 18.81 31.97 4.96
CA ALA A 11 18.35 30.99 4.70
C ALA A 11 17.95 30.18 4.60
N VAL A 12 17.78 30.50 4.69
CA VAL A 12 17.13 29.70 4.47
C VAL A 12 16.77 28.92 4.07
N THR A 13 16.85 29.39 4.08
CA THR A 13 16.30 28.66 3.59
C THR A 13 16.16 27.66 3.36
N ALA A 14 16.32 28.04 3.39
CA ALA A 14 15.99 27.11 3.01
C ALA A 14 15.77 26.11 3.01
N VAL A 15 15.69 26.37 3.17
CA VAL A 15 15.23 25.40 2.99
C VAL A 15 14.82 24.57 2.84
N ALA A 16 14.77 25.04 2.85
CA ALA A 16 14.14 24.34 2.58
C ALA A 16 13.94 23.67 2.20
N LEU A 17 14.07 24.00 2.16
CA LEU A 17 13.66 23.26 1.60
C LEU A 17 13.50 22.31 1.49
N VAL A 18 13.51 22.65 1.66
CA VAL A 18 13.19 21.72 1.36
C VAL A 18 12.63 20.88 1.37
N GLY A 19 12.31 21.09 1.49
CA GLY A 19 11.59 20.41 1.36
C GLY A 19 11.07 19.75 1.06
N SER A 20 10.74 20.13 0.80
CA SER A 20 9.98 19.48 0.36
C SER A 20 9.95 18.44 0.01
N LEU A 21 10.18 18.63 0.00
CA LEU A 21 10.02 17.68 -0.38
C LEU A 21 9.57 16.75 -0.31
N ALA A 22 9.33 16.90 -0.15
CA ALA A 22 8.80 16.18 -0.11
C ALA A 22 8.33 15.50 -0.47
N VAL A 23 8.25 15.73 -0.57
CA VAL A 23 7.68 15.38 -0.90
C VAL A 23 6.97 14.59 -1.37
N SER A 24 6.72 14.66 -1.64
CA SER A 24 5.82 14.04 -2.13
C SER A 24 5.80 12.72 -2.14
N ALA A 25 5.60 12.15 -1.67
CA ALA A 25 5.59 10.89 -1.42
C ALA A 25 5.20 9.94 -2.40
N PRO A 26 5.87 9.04 -2.73
CA PRO A 26 5.47 7.97 -3.55
C PRO A 26 4.45 7.15 -2.82
N PRO A 27 3.26 7.26 -3.19
CA PRO A 27 2.20 6.57 -2.51
C PRO A 27 2.33 5.08 -2.53
N ALA A 28 2.90 4.55 -3.57
CA ALA A 28 3.04 3.11 -3.65
C ALA A 28 3.86 2.58 -2.49
N ALA A 29 4.88 3.34 -2.11
CA ALA A 29 5.72 2.92 -1.01
C ALA A 29 5.01 3.04 0.32
N ALA A 30 3.93 3.76 0.36
CA ALA A 30 3.20 3.98 1.59
C ALA A 30 2.11 2.97 1.85
N ALA A 31 1.91 2.00 0.97
CA ALA A 31 0.89 0.98 1.18
C ALA A 31 1.22 0.18 2.43
N THR A 32 0.26 0.07 3.33
CA THR A 32 0.45 -0.63 4.59
C THR A 32 -0.19 -2.00 4.54
N THR A 33 0.38 -2.94 5.26
CA THR A 33 -0.17 -4.28 5.37
C THR A 33 -1.56 -4.19 5.97
N ALA A 34 -2.49 -4.96 5.41
CA ALA A 34 -3.85 -5.02 5.92
C ALA A 34 -3.83 -5.52 7.36
N PRO A 35 -4.77 -5.05 8.20
CA PRO A 35 -4.80 -5.47 9.60
C PRO A 35 -5.08 -6.97 9.72
N SER A 36 -4.75 -7.52 10.88
CA SER A 36 -4.90 -8.95 11.12
C SER A 36 -6.36 -9.41 11.09
N CYS A 37 -7.31 -8.51 11.27
CA CYS A 37 -8.72 -8.85 11.17
C CYS A 37 -9.16 -9.12 9.72
N ILE A 38 -8.32 -8.81 8.74
CA ILE A 38 -8.56 -9.21 7.36
C ILE A 38 -8.00 -10.61 7.19
N GLY A 39 -8.88 -11.57 6.98
CA GLY A 39 -8.48 -12.94 6.70
C GLY A 39 -8.01 -13.07 5.27
N ARG A 40 -7.01 -13.90 5.06
CA ARG A 40 -6.47 -14.16 3.73
C ARG A 40 -6.06 -15.61 3.66
N MET A 41 -6.81 -16.38 2.91
CA MET A 41 -6.51 -17.79 2.70
C MET A 41 -6.00 -17.95 1.28
N VAL A 42 -4.74 -18.35 1.15
CA VAL A 42 -4.10 -18.54 -0.15
C VAL A 42 -4.12 -20.02 -0.50
N THR A 43 -4.65 -20.33 -1.68
CA THR A 43 -4.69 -21.69 -2.19
C THR A 43 -3.92 -21.73 -3.49
N GLU A 44 -2.87 -22.53 -3.55
CA GLU A 44 -2.09 -22.71 -4.76
C GLU A 44 -2.85 -23.58 -5.75
N THR A 45 -2.74 -23.22 -7.02
CA THR A 45 -3.34 -24.00 -8.10
C THR A 45 -2.27 -24.33 -9.15
N THR A 46 -2.63 -25.14 -10.13
CA THR A 46 -1.68 -25.58 -11.15
C THR A 46 -1.04 -24.41 -11.89
N ASN A 47 -1.81 -23.35 -12.14
CA ASN A 47 -1.32 -22.22 -12.93
C ASN A 47 -1.69 -20.89 -12.29
N GLY A 48 -1.51 -20.80 -10.99
CA GLY A 48 -1.80 -19.57 -10.28
C GLY A 48 -2.13 -19.82 -8.83
N PHE A 49 -2.94 -18.95 -8.26
CA PHE A 49 -3.39 -19.10 -6.87
C PHE A 49 -4.69 -18.33 -6.67
N ASP A 50 -5.41 -18.70 -5.62
CA ASP A 50 -6.62 -18.02 -5.20
C ASP A 50 -6.38 -17.44 -3.81
N VAL A 51 -6.94 -16.25 -3.55
CA VAL A 51 -6.89 -15.65 -2.22
C VAL A 51 -8.31 -15.34 -1.79
N LEU A 52 -8.77 -16.01 -0.75
CA LEU A 52 -10.05 -15.68 -0.14
C LEU A 52 -9.81 -14.58 0.89
N LEU A 53 -10.40 -13.42 0.64
CA LEU A 53 -10.32 -12.26 1.54
C LEU A 53 -11.57 -12.21 2.37
N SER A 54 -11.43 -12.05 3.68
CA SER A 54 -12.58 -11.96 4.59
C SER A 54 -12.38 -10.78 5.52
N ASN A 55 -13.42 -9.98 5.70
CA ASN A 55 -13.34 -8.85 6.61
C ASN A 55 -13.97 -9.21 7.96
N ASN A 56 -13.12 -9.51 8.92
CA ASN A 56 -13.53 -9.78 10.30
C ASN A 56 -13.28 -8.57 11.19
N CYS A 57 -13.04 -7.40 10.60
CA CYS A 57 -12.86 -6.16 11.33
C CYS A 57 -14.23 -5.61 11.73
N SER A 58 -14.23 -4.59 12.56
CA SER A 58 -15.49 -3.99 13.04
C SER A 58 -16.13 -3.05 12.02
N GLY A 59 -15.40 -2.66 10.98
CA GLY A 59 -15.92 -1.73 9.96
C GLY A 59 -15.51 -2.15 8.56
N THR A 60 -15.98 -1.40 7.60
CA THR A 60 -15.65 -1.63 6.19
C THR A 60 -14.15 -1.41 5.96
N ARG A 61 -13.54 -2.28 5.16
CA ARG A 61 -12.12 -2.20 4.83
C ARG A 61 -11.92 -2.34 3.32
N SER A 62 -10.92 -1.65 2.82
CA SER A 62 -10.51 -1.77 1.43
C SER A 62 -9.11 -2.35 1.39
N VAL A 63 -8.95 -3.43 0.67
CA VAL A 63 -7.69 -4.18 0.62
C VAL A 63 -7.42 -4.66 -0.80
N ARG A 64 -6.16 -4.94 -1.06
CA ARG A 64 -5.69 -5.40 -2.35
C ARG A 64 -4.64 -6.48 -2.15
N VAL A 65 -4.62 -7.45 -3.04
CA VAL A 65 -3.60 -8.50 -3.04
C VAL A 65 -2.42 -8.03 -3.88
N VAL A 66 -1.24 -8.04 -3.28
CA VAL A 66 0.01 -7.71 -3.97
C VAL A 66 0.59 -9.00 -4.51
N VAL A 67 0.89 -8.99 -5.81
CA VAL A 67 1.41 -10.17 -6.52
C VAL A 67 2.82 -9.84 -6.97
N SER A 68 3.79 -10.66 -6.56
CA SER A 68 5.16 -10.46 -7.03
C SER A 68 5.28 -10.98 -8.46
N LEU A 69 6.04 -10.26 -9.27
CA LEU A 69 6.31 -10.59 -10.68
C LEU A 69 5.07 -10.56 -11.58
N ALA A 70 4.00 -9.91 -11.15
CA ALA A 70 2.79 -9.73 -11.95
C ALA A 70 2.00 -8.56 -11.37
N SER A 71 0.91 -8.20 -12.04
CA SER A 71 0.07 -7.09 -11.58
C SER A 71 -0.68 -7.45 -10.31
N ASP A 72 -0.86 -6.46 -9.46
CA ASP A 72 -1.64 -6.62 -8.24
C ASP A 72 -3.14 -6.72 -8.58
N SER A 73 -3.91 -7.19 -7.62
CA SER A 73 -5.36 -7.22 -7.78
C SER A 73 -5.94 -5.80 -7.75
N ARG A 74 -7.21 -5.71 -8.10
CA ARG A 74 -7.95 -4.47 -7.86
C ARG A 74 -8.11 -4.27 -6.34
N CYS A 75 -8.58 -3.10 -5.96
CA CYS A 75 -8.92 -2.82 -4.57
C CYS A 75 -10.30 -3.38 -4.26
N TYR A 76 -10.39 -4.24 -3.25
CA TYR A 76 -11.64 -4.83 -2.81
C TYR A 76 -12.15 -4.06 -1.60
N THR A 77 -13.38 -3.59 -1.68
CA THR A 77 -14.03 -2.93 -0.54
C THR A 77 -14.98 -3.93 0.08
N LEU A 78 -14.68 -4.32 1.31
CA LEU A 78 -15.43 -5.36 2.00
C LEU A 78 -16.14 -4.79 3.20
N ALA A 79 -17.46 -4.92 3.24
CA ALA A 79 -18.21 -4.58 4.43
C ALA A 79 -17.84 -5.57 5.53
N ARG A 80 -18.13 -5.20 6.76
CA ARG A 80 -17.93 -6.09 7.91
C ARG A 80 -18.60 -7.43 7.64
N GLY A 81 -17.84 -8.50 7.80
CA GLY A 81 -18.34 -9.85 7.63
C GLY A 81 -18.37 -10.33 6.17
N ALA A 82 -18.02 -9.47 5.22
CA ALA A 82 -18.05 -9.83 3.81
C ALA A 82 -16.76 -10.51 3.40
N SER A 83 -16.85 -11.27 2.32
CA SER A 83 -15.70 -11.97 1.74
C SER A 83 -15.70 -11.79 0.23
N ASP A 84 -14.54 -11.93 -0.37
CA ASP A 84 -14.40 -11.95 -1.82
C ASP A 84 -13.21 -12.82 -2.19
N LEU A 85 -13.22 -13.34 -3.41
CA LEU A 85 -12.18 -14.25 -3.88
C LEU A 85 -11.41 -13.59 -5.02
N TYR A 86 -10.10 -13.48 -4.85
CA TYR A 86 -9.22 -13.05 -5.91
C TYR A 86 -8.61 -14.30 -6.56
N ILE A 87 -8.72 -14.37 -7.87
CA ILE A 87 -8.21 -15.49 -8.64
C ILE A 87 -7.11 -14.99 -9.55
N TYR A 88 -5.91 -15.48 -9.35
CA TYR A 88 -4.78 -15.18 -10.22
C TYR A 88 -4.47 -16.41 -11.08
N ARG A 89 -4.34 -16.18 -12.38
CA ARG A 89 -3.93 -17.22 -13.31
C ARG A 89 -2.72 -16.74 -14.07
N GLY A 90 -1.62 -17.48 -13.94
CA GLY A 90 -0.36 -17.15 -14.58
C GLY A 90 0.74 -17.96 -13.92
N VAL A 91 1.86 -18.09 -14.62
CA VAL A 91 2.95 -18.95 -14.13
C VAL A 91 4.04 -18.19 -13.40
N LEU A 92 4.08 -16.87 -13.54
CA LEU A 92 5.17 -16.08 -12.95
C LEU A 92 4.82 -15.45 -11.62
N GLY A 93 3.56 -15.10 -11.39
CA GLY A 93 3.17 -14.36 -10.22
C GLY A 93 3.03 -15.24 -9.00
N ASN A 94 3.37 -14.68 -7.86
CA ASN A 94 3.21 -15.35 -6.57
C ASN A 94 2.53 -14.40 -5.60
N TYR A 95 1.77 -14.96 -4.68
CA TYR A 95 1.19 -14.15 -3.62
C TYR A 95 2.30 -13.55 -2.77
N ASP A 96 2.24 -12.24 -2.59
CA ASP A 96 3.20 -11.54 -1.75
C ASP A 96 2.56 -11.18 -0.40
N ARG A 97 1.57 -10.30 -0.45
CA ARG A 97 0.91 -9.85 0.77
C ARG A 97 -0.42 -9.18 0.42
N THR A 98 -1.17 -8.84 1.46
CA THR A 98 -2.42 -8.08 1.32
C THR A 98 -2.22 -6.73 2.00
N VAL A 99 -2.57 -5.67 1.31
CA VAL A 99 -2.35 -4.30 1.79
C VAL A 99 -3.65 -3.52 1.76
N ASN A 100 -3.67 -2.43 2.52
CA ASN A 100 -4.78 -1.48 2.47
C ASN A 100 -4.77 -0.74 1.13
N CYS A 101 -5.89 -0.39 0.66
CA CYS A 101 -6.05 0.46 -0.51
C CYS A 101 -7.31 1.34 -0.33
#